data_83addc403d119ecf0ce0918e05b0f501
#
_entry.id   83addc403d119ecf0ce0918e05b0f501
#
_cell.length_a   1.000
_cell.length_b   1.000
_cell.length_c   1.000
_cell.angle_alpha   90.00
_cell.angle_beta   90.00
_cell.angle_gamma   90.00
#
_symmetry.space_group_name_H-M   'P 1'
#
loop_
_entity.id
_entity.type
_entity.pdbx_description
1 polymer ?
#
loop_
_entity_poly.entity_id
_entity_poly.type
_entity_poly.pdbx_seq_one_letter_code
_entity_poly.pdbx_strand_id
1 'polypeptide(L)'
;MKKYLIALSALAFATTSCYEKLNIAPPNAITNEMVEELLKTSDDATVETIMGAIADALPPLMYGGGYNYRYSGQIDGTWSGQLAIRALSGNDVAYGYLSLPSDEYYNCGSFIDANNMAALSYWHRAFTLTNQANKMFLTLTEEVLAESQSVKIKDYFARGLIIRAFGYLYAMENFGTNSLGMPIYTKYSVSEQDQPRKSAKETYDSIIRWASRADDLFAEAGVGFKATDNSSLTRGLTNYVIARAALLAADSEGATAASYLNTAAAACDRLIEGAGGAASLMTEDQYVQKISGNYENNPLYPIYQASTSGFTCFAQNPEAVYGFGWQYGSGGSVVSYNNFLTGSYRIDDRLYKKIDDNDYRKDNFHPEAPDHLYYLPGNNSFIDGGTPLQVGTYWSTKFANNVGLGGGVVGNSNNAKVNTVDFAFIRLSEIYLMKAECQARNGDANGAKATLNILLDARSKAGTTLTCDNYSSMAGMSALEMVQLQTRIEMWGEKGLEWYNNRRWNIAVNRAGSTAHWTPSITYPVSKMTLQIPAEELGASPNFGPQNPM
;
A
#
# COMPACT_ATOMS: atom_id res chain seq x y z
N MET A 1 11.83 -35.47 -61.91
CA MET A 1 11.15 -35.51 -60.58
C MET A 1 11.96 -36.12 -59.46
N LYS A 2 12.63 -37.27 -59.61
CA LYS A 2 13.44 -37.91 -58.53
C LYS A 2 14.60 -37.05 -58.01
N LYS A 3 15.24 -36.23 -58.82
CA LYS A 3 16.37 -35.35 -58.38
C LYS A 3 15.92 -34.15 -57.51
N TYR A 4 14.70 -33.68 -57.66
CA TYR A 4 14.13 -32.59 -56.82
C TYR A 4 13.60 -33.09 -55.48
N LEU A 5 13.16 -34.34 -55.40
CA LEU A 5 12.76 -34.95 -54.12
C LEU A 5 13.95 -35.15 -53.16
N ILE A 6 15.12 -35.51 -53.71
CA ILE A 6 16.36 -35.70 -52.92
C ILE A 6 16.90 -34.34 -52.43
N ALA A 7 16.77 -33.27 -53.21
CA ALA A 7 17.15 -31.93 -52.80
C ALA A 7 16.21 -31.36 -51.71
N LEU A 8 14.91 -31.62 -51.76
CA LEU A 8 13.94 -31.21 -50.74
C LEU A 8 14.14 -31.99 -49.42
N SER A 9 14.45 -33.27 -49.47
CA SER A 9 14.73 -34.08 -48.27
C SER A 9 16.05 -33.66 -47.61
N ALA A 10 17.09 -33.30 -48.38
CA ALA A 10 18.35 -32.80 -47.85
C ALA A 10 18.20 -31.41 -47.21
N LEU A 11 17.30 -30.54 -47.73
CA LEU A 11 17.00 -29.23 -47.11
C LEU A 11 16.21 -29.40 -45.80
N ALA A 12 15.28 -30.36 -45.73
CA ALA A 12 14.50 -30.62 -44.51
C ALA A 12 15.37 -31.18 -43.38
N PHE A 13 16.40 -31.98 -43.68
CA PHE A 13 17.36 -32.47 -42.68
C PHE A 13 18.38 -31.41 -42.25
N ALA A 14 18.69 -30.41 -43.09
CA ALA A 14 19.60 -29.33 -42.74
C ALA A 14 18.94 -28.31 -41.80
N THR A 15 17.62 -28.14 -41.85
CA THR A 15 16.89 -27.19 -40.98
C THR A 15 16.66 -27.76 -39.59
N THR A 16 16.48 -29.04 -39.42
CA THR A 16 16.35 -29.67 -38.07
C THR A 16 17.69 -29.79 -37.35
N SER A 17 18.81 -29.99 -38.06
CA SER A 17 20.14 -30.06 -37.44
C SER A 17 20.67 -28.70 -36.95
N CYS A 18 20.19 -27.58 -37.48
CA CYS A 18 20.59 -26.25 -37.01
C CYS A 18 19.80 -25.80 -35.75
N TYR A 19 18.59 -26.30 -35.56
CA TYR A 19 17.75 -25.92 -34.43
C TYR A 19 18.25 -26.51 -33.11
N GLU A 20 18.72 -27.78 -33.12
CA GLU A 20 19.30 -28.41 -31.93
C GLU A 20 20.65 -27.80 -31.53
N LYS A 21 21.46 -27.36 -32.49
CA LYS A 21 22.76 -26.71 -32.22
C LYS A 21 22.64 -25.26 -31.71
N LEU A 22 21.52 -24.61 -31.98
CA LEU A 22 21.24 -23.25 -31.48
C LEU A 22 20.69 -23.28 -30.04
N ASN A 23 20.21 -24.41 -29.56
CA ASN A 23 19.69 -24.59 -28.21
C ASN A 23 20.71 -25.14 -27.20
N ILE A 24 21.97 -25.30 -27.58
CA ILE A 24 23.02 -25.67 -26.64
C ILE A 24 23.46 -24.40 -25.90
N ALA A 25 23.21 -24.35 -24.60
CA ALA A 25 23.74 -23.31 -23.75
C ALA A 25 25.26 -23.19 -23.95
N PRO A 26 25.85 -21.99 -23.99
CA PRO A 26 27.29 -21.84 -24.04
C PRO A 26 27.94 -22.69 -22.94
N PRO A 27 29.07 -23.34 -23.20
CA PRO A 27 29.69 -24.31 -22.28
C PRO A 27 30.06 -23.72 -20.90
N ASN A 28 30.02 -22.40 -20.77
CA ASN A 28 30.26 -21.66 -19.52
C ASN A 28 29.01 -20.93 -19.00
N ALA A 29 27.82 -21.19 -19.57
CA ALA A 29 26.59 -20.60 -19.06
C ALA A 29 26.08 -21.37 -17.85
N ILE A 30 25.80 -20.69 -16.76
CA ILE A 30 25.08 -21.24 -15.62
C ILE A 30 23.60 -21.35 -16.05
N THR A 31 23.06 -22.57 -16.07
CA THR A 31 21.64 -22.81 -16.37
C THR A 31 20.80 -22.81 -15.10
N ASN A 32 19.48 -22.66 -15.25
CA ASN A 32 18.57 -22.73 -14.10
C ASN A 32 18.68 -24.09 -13.39
N GLU A 33 18.78 -25.18 -14.15
CA GLU A 33 18.92 -26.52 -13.62
C GLU A 33 20.20 -26.70 -12.78
N MET A 34 21.31 -26.08 -13.19
CA MET A 34 22.55 -26.11 -12.41
C MET A 34 22.39 -25.33 -11.09
N VAL A 35 21.65 -24.21 -11.10
CA VAL A 35 21.37 -23.45 -9.90
C VAL A 35 20.43 -24.24 -8.97
N GLU A 36 19.39 -24.88 -9.50
CA GLU A 36 18.49 -25.75 -8.73
C GLU A 36 19.25 -26.86 -7.99
N GLU A 37 20.09 -27.61 -8.69
CA GLU A 37 20.89 -28.68 -8.09
C GLU A 37 21.85 -28.13 -7.00
N LEU A 38 22.41 -26.94 -7.22
CA LEU A 38 23.25 -26.32 -6.23
C LEU A 38 22.44 -25.91 -4.98
N LEU A 39 21.25 -25.34 -5.16
CA LEU A 39 20.38 -24.93 -4.05
C LEU A 39 19.87 -26.10 -3.21
N LYS A 40 19.67 -27.30 -3.81
CA LYS A 40 19.25 -28.49 -3.09
C LYS A 40 20.30 -28.98 -2.08
N THR A 41 21.57 -28.81 -2.40
CA THR A 41 22.70 -29.40 -1.66
C THR A 41 23.52 -28.40 -0.85
N SER A 42 23.24 -27.11 -1.01
CA SER A 42 24.02 -26.03 -0.37
C SER A 42 23.59 -25.74 1.06
N ASP A 43 24.53 -25.24 1.85
CA ASP A 43 24.29 -24.66 3.16
C ASP A 43 23.67 -23.25 3.08
N ASP A 44 23.23 -22.70 4.22
CA ASP A 44 22.60 -21.39 4.32
C ASP A 44 23.46 -20.25 3.75
N ALA A 45 24.78 -20.27 3.97
CA ALA A 45 25.69 -19.22 3.49
C ALA A 45 25.82 -19.23 1.97
N THR A 46 25.86 -20.40 1.38
CA THR A 46 25.90 -20.57 -0.09
C THR A 46 24.58 -20.18 -0.72
N VAL A 47 23.45 -20.61 -0.14
CA VAL A 47 22.10 -20.21 -0.58
C VAL A 47 21.94 -18.69 -0.52
N GLU A 48 22.41 -18.05 0.57
CA GLU A 48 22.37 -16.60 0.71
C GLU A 48 23.22 -15.88 -0.36
N THR A 49 24.38 -16.45 -0.70
CA THR A 49 25.23 -15.89 -1.77
C THR A 49 24.54 -15.95 -3.14
N ILE A 50 23.82 -17.05 -3.43
CA ILE A 50 23.16 -17.26 -4.72
C ILE A 50 21.86 -16.45 -4.83
N MET A 51 21.02 -16.51 -3.81
CA MET A 51 19.64 -16.00 -3.85
C MET A 51 19.46 -14.65 -3.13
N GLY A 52 20.36 -14.29 -2.20
CA GLY A 52 20.18 -13.14 -1.33
C GLY A 52 19.95 -11.85 -2.11
N ALA A 53 20.81 -11.56 -3.09
CA ALA A 53 20.69 -10.35 -3.89
C ALA A 53 19.35 -10.26 -4.67
N ILE A 54 18.81 -11.39 -5.11
CA ILE A 54 17.51 -11.45 -5.81
C ILE A 54 16.38 -11.26 -4.82
N ALA A 55 16.43 -11.92 -3.67
CA ALA A 55 15.42 -11.84 -2.63
C ALA A 55 15.37 -10.46 -1.97
N ASP A 56 16.51 -9.84 -1.72
CA ASP A 56 16.64 -8.52 -1.12
C ASP A 56 16.26 -7.38 -2.09
N ALA A 57 16.22 -7.64 -3.38
CA ALA A 57 15.71 -6.71 -4.37
C ALA A 57 14.17 -6.62 -4.39
N LEU A 58 13.45 -7.59 -3.82
CA LEU A 58 11.97 -7.60 -3.84
C LEU A 58 11.32 -6.50 -2.99
N PRO A 59 11.70 -6.26 -1.72
CA PRO A 59 11.12 -5.18 -0.93
C PRO A 59 11.24 -3.80 -1.60
N PRO A 60 12.41 -3.39 -2.15
CA PRO A 60 12.55 -2.14 -2.87
C PRO A 60 11.59 -1.98 -4.06
N LEU A 61 11.19 -3.06 -4.72
CA LEU A 61 10.22 -2.97 -5.82
C LEU A 61 8.82 -2.54 -5.36
N MET A 62 8.47 -2.78 -4.11
CA MET A 62 7.17 -2.36 -3.58
C MET A 62 7.04 -0.85 -3.50
N TYR A 63 8.10 -0.14 -3.12
CA TYR A 63 8.09 1.31 -2.94
C TYR A 63 8.89 2.07 -4.00
N GLY A 64 9.78 1.41 -4.72
CA GLY A 64 10.63 2.02 -5.73
C GLY A 64 9.83 2.73 -6.82
N GLY A 65 10.33 3.85 -7.28
CA GLY A 65 9.84 4.54 -8.47
C GLY A 65 10.28 3.76 -9.69
N GLY A 66 9.35 3.37 -10.54
CA GLY A 66 9.71 2.61 -11.74
C GLY A 66 9.14 3.16 -13.03
N TYR A 67 8.10 3.97 -12.93
CA TYR A 67 7.37 4.34 -14.12
C TYR A 67 7.15 5.84 -14.15
N ASN A 68 8.05 6.53 -14.86
CA ASN A 68 7.90 7.94 -15.19
C ASN A 68 6.89 8.08 -16.32
N TYR A 69 5.61 8.00 -15.97
CA TYR A 69 4.60 8.38 -16.91
C TYR A 69 4.41 9.91 -16.85
N ARG A 70 3.67 10.53 -17.52
CA ARG A 70 3.19 11.87 -17.79
C ARG A 70 3.81 13.07 -17.00
N TYR A 71 4.17 12.94 -15.72
CA TYR A 71 4.57 14.07 -14.84
C TYR A 71 5.86 13.82 -14.09
N SER A 72 6.90 13.37 -14.79
CA SER A 72 8.26 13.19 -14.23
C SER A 72 8.36 12.35 -12.95
N GLY A 73 7.49 11.34 -12.78
CA GLY A 73 7.66 10.31 -11.76
C GLY A 73 7.27 10.67 -10.34
N GLN A 74 6.70 11.84 -10.11
CA GLN A 74 6.47 12.30 -8.74
C GLN A 74 5.14 11.83 -8.14
N ILE A 75 4.07 11.75 -8.91
CA ILE A 75 2.74 11.44 -8.36
C ILE A 75 2.25 10.07 -8.83
N ASP A 76 2.21 9.82 -10.12
CA ASP A 76 1.62 8.62 -10.70
C ASP A 76 2.62 7.45 -10.88
N GLY A 77 3.91 7.72 -10.90
CA GLY A 77 4.95 6.72 -11.11
C GLY A 77 5.48 6.06 -9.83
N THR A 78 5.30 6.65 -8.65
CA THR A 78 5.74 6.10 -7.37
C THR A 78 4.59 5.46 -6.61
N TRP A 79 4.87 4.47 -5.77
CA TRP A 79 3.82 3.89 -4.95
C TRP A 79 3.22 4.90 -3.98
N SER A 80 4.07 5.67 -3.31
CA SER A 80 3.63 6.74 -2.41
C SER A 80 2.74 7.76 -3.13
N GLY A 81 3.07 8.11 -4.37
CA GLY A 81 2.25 8.97 -5.21
C GLY A 81 0.89 8.36 -5.55
N GLN A 82 0.86 7.09 -5.92
CA GLN A 82 -0.39 6.36 -6.19
C GLN A 82 -1.30 6.32 -4.96
N LEU A 83 -0.73 6.12 -3.77
CA LEU A 83 -1.49 6.14 -2.52
C LEU A 83 -2.02 7.54 -2.19
N ALA A 84 -1.22 8.59 -2.44
CA ALA A 84 -1.63 9.98 -2.26
C ALA A 84 -2.79 10.36 -3.20
N ILE A 85 -2.75 9.95 -4.46
CA ILE A 85 -3.86 10.13 -5.41
C ILE A 85 -5.16 9.56 -4.83
N ARG A 86 -5.11 8.36 -4.25
CA ARG A 86 -6.28 7.72 -3.64
C ARG A 86 -6.80 8.50 -2.44
N ALA A 87 -5.92 9.00 -1.59
CA ALA A 87 -6.32 9.84 -0.46
C ALA A 87 -7.02 11.13 -0.92
N LEU A 88 -6.48 11.78 -1.96
CA LEU A 88 -7.06 13.01 -2.52
C LEU A 88 -8.39 12.80 -3.24
N SER A 89 -8.64 11.60 -3.76
CA SER A 89 -9.88 11.28 -4.47
C SER A 89 -11.07 11.05 -3.51
N GLY A 90 -10.84 10.89 -2.22
CA GLY A 90 -11.86 10.60 -1.20
C GLY A 90 -12.66 11.80 -0.71
N ASN A 91 -13.32 11.62 0.42
CA ASN A 91 -14.11 12.63 1.12
C ASN A 91 -13.32 13.32 2.24
N ASP A 92 -12.35 12.62 2.86
CA ASP A 92 -11.82 12.96 4.16
C ASP A 92 -10.58 13.84 4.10
N VAL A 93 -9.83 13.75 2.98
CA VAL A 93 -8.68 14.62 2.72
C VAL A 93 -9.10 15.74 1.80
N ALA A 94 -9.20 16.95 2.35
CA ALA A 94 -9.51 18.15 1.59
C ALA A 94 -8.23 18.85 1.14
N TYR A 95 -8.26 19.41 -0.05
CA TYR A 95 -7.16 20.14 -0.64
C TYR A 95 -7.55 21.61 -0.84
N GLY A 96 -6.74 22.52 -0.33
CA GLY A 96 -7.06 23.94 -0.31
C GLY A 96 -6.55 24.74 -1.51
N TYR A 97 -5.75 24.12 -2.36
CA TYR A 97 -5.17 24.78 -3.52
C TYR A 97 -4.95 23.77 -4.63
N LEU A 98 -5.48 24.04 -5.80
CA LEU A 98 -5.29 23.17 -6.96
C LEU A 98 -4.01 23.57 -7.70
N SER A 99 -3.13 22.60 -7.90
CA SER A 99 -2.02 22.70 -8.83
C SER A 99 -1.99 21.44 -9.69
N LEU A 100 -1.83 21.61 -10.99
CA LEU A 100 -1.61 20.47 -11.88
C LEU A 100 -0.38 19.66 -11.38
N PRO A 101 -0.45 18.34 -11.35
CA PRO A 101 -1.47 17.40 -11.85
C PRO A 101 -2.53 17.00 -10.81
N SER A 102 -2.53 17.58 -9.62
CA SER A 102 -3.40 17.18 -8.51
C SER A 102 -4.89 17.38 -8.79
N ASP A 103 -5.22 18.35 -9.64
CA ASP A 103 -6.60 18.73 -9.94
C ASP A 103 -7.43 17.61 -10.53
N GLU A 104 -6.83 16.84 -11.46
CA GLU A 104 -7.50 15.73 -12.11
C GLU A 104 -7.88 14.64 -11.11
N TYR A 105 -6.96 14.31 -10.21
CA TYR A 105 -7.15 13.26 -9.21
C TYR A 105 -8.08 13.71 -8.09
N TYR A 106 -7.89 14.91 -7.60
CA TYR A 106 -8.72 15.49 -6.57
C TYR A 106 -10.18 15.60 -7.00
N ASN A 107 -10.43 15.97 -8.24
CA ASN A 107 -11.77 16.09 -8.80
C ASN A 107 -12.34 14.76 -9.32
N CYS A 108 -11.71 13.63 -9.04
CA CYS A 108 -12.11 12.32 -9.55
C CYS A 108 -12.27 12.32 -11.08
N GLY A 109 -11.29 12.89 -11.77
CA GLY A 109 -11.33 13.09 -13.21
C GLY A 109 -11.12 11.81 -14.03
N SER A 110 -10.46 11.94 -15.15
CA SER A 110 -10.33 10.86 -16.15
C SER A 110 -9.37 9.73 -15.77
N PHE A 111 -8.76 9.77 -14.58
CA PHE A 111 -7.74 8.78 -14.19
C PHE A 111 -8.25 7.33 -14.12
N ILE A 112 -9.55 7.13 -14.13
CA ILE A 112 -10.16 5.78 -14.23
C ILE A 112 -10.21 5.25 -15.66
N ASP A 113 -10.08 6.12 -16.66
CA ASP A 113 -10.16 5.78 -18.09
C ASP A 113 -9.06 4.78 -18.48
N ALA A 114 -9.41 3.82 -19.36
CA ALA A 114 -8.50 2.79 -19.87
C ALA A 114 -7.26 3.36 -20.59
N ASN A 115 -7.34 4.56 -21.12
CA ASN A 115 -6.24 5.24 -21.81
C ASN A 115 -5.45 6.18 -20.88
N ASN A 116 -5.82 6.28 -19.61
CA ASN A 116 -5.14 7.16 -18.69
C ASN A 116 -3.85 6.53 -18.17
N MET A 117 -2.76 7.30 -18.20
CA MET A 117 -1.44 6.83 -17.76
C MET A 117 -1.39 6.46 -16.28
N ALA A 118 -2.23 7.05 -15.44
CA ALA A 118 -2.31 6.65 -14.04
C ALA A 118 -2.86 5.22 -13.90
N ALA A 119 -3.94 4.87 -14.61
CA ALA A 119 -4.45 3.49 -14.62
C ALA A 119 -3.38 2.50 -15.08
N LEU A 120 -2.64 2.83 -16.13
CA LEU A 120 -1.53 2.02 -16.63
C LEU A 120 -0.43 1.87 -15.57
N SER A 121 -0.09 2.92 -14.82
CA SER A 121 0.93 2.86 -13.78
C SER A 121 0.56 1.93 -12.62
N TYR A 122 -0.71 1.91 -12.20
CA TYR A 122 -1.21 0.98 -11.19
C TYR A 122 -1.14 -0.47 -11.68
N TRP A 123 -1.51 -0.70 -12.95
CA TRP A 123 -1.44 -2.02 -13.58
C TRP A 123 0.00 -2.53 -13.65
N HIS A 124 0.91 -1.73 -14.18
CA HIS A 124 2.31 -2.09 -14.29
C HIS A 124 2.94 -2.40 -12.93
N ARG A 125 2.61 -1.63 -11.89
CA ARG A 125 3.12 -1.92 -10.54
C ARG A 125 2.70 -3.31 -10.07
N ALA A 126 1.41 -3.64 -10.15
CA ALA A 126 0.87 -4.92 -9.72
C ALA A 126 1.56 -6.10 -10.43
N PHE A 127 1.64 -6.02 -11.75
CA PHE A 127 2.17 -7.12 -12.55
C PHE A 127 3.71 -7.15 -12.63
N THR A 128 4.39 -6.04 -12.38
CA THR A 128 5.85 -6.05 -12.17
C THR A 128 6.21 -6.83 -10.90
N LEU A 129 5.51 -6.60 -9.79
CA LEU A 129 5.72 -7.35 -8.56
C LEU A 129 5.48 -8.85 -8.79
N THR A 130 4.35 -9.20 -9.40
CA THR A 130 4.02 -10.58 -9.75
C THR A 130 5.09 -11.22 -10.64
N ASN A 131 5.56 -10.51 -11.64
CA ASN A 131 6.52 -11.00 -12.60
C ASN A 131 7.91 -11.22 -11.98
N GLN A 132 8.36 -10.30 -11.12
CA GLN A 132 9.63 -10.48 -10.40
C GLN A 132 9.56 -11.64 -9.40
N ALA A 133 8.44 -11.82 -8.71
CA ALA A 133 8.22 -13.00 -7.89
C ALA A 133 8.28 -14.30 -8.74
N ASN A 134 7.63 -14.31 -9.92
CA ASN A 134 7.66 -15.46 -10.81
C ASN A 134 9.06 -15.78 -11.35
N LYS A 135 9.93 -14.78 -11.54
CA LYS A 135 11.33 -15.00 -11.92
C LYS A 135 12.10 -15.77 -10.86
N MET A 136 11.85 -15.53 -9.56
CA MET A 136 12.50 -16.30 -8.50
C MET A 136 12.19 -17.78 -8.61
N PHE A 137 10.97 -18.14 -9.01
CA PHE A 137 10.53 -19.52 -9.13
C PHE A 137 11.06 -20.24 -10.39
N LEU A 138 11.90 -19.58 -11.21
CA LEU A 138 12.66 -20.27 -12.26
C LEU A 138 13.76 -21.19 -11.70
N THR A 139 14.29 -20.86 -10.53
CA THR A 139 15.35 -21.65 -9.87
C THR A 139 14.92 -22.11 -8.47
N LEU A 140 14.03 -21.36 -7.82
CA LEU A 140 13.50 -21.68 -6.50
C LEU A 140 12.20 -22.49 -6.69
N THR A 141 12.35 -23.75 -7.12
CA THR A 141 11.23 -24.64 -7.44
C THR A 141 10.67 -25.34 -6.21
N GLU A 142 9.51 -26.00 -6.36
CA GLU A 142 8.92 -26.84 -5.31
C GLU A 142 9.83 -28.03 -4.96
N GLU A 143 10.59 -28.52 -5.91
CA GLU A 143 11.55 -29.58 -5.71
C GLU A 143 12.73 -29.11 -4.86
N VAL A 144 13.27 -27.92 -5.18
CA VAL A 144 14.31 -27.28 -4.36
C VAL A 144 13.82 -27.06 -2.93
N LEU A 145 12.57 -26.56 -2.77
CA LEU A 145 11.98 -26.35 -1.45
C LEU A 145 11.84 -27.66 -0.65
N ALA A 146 11.50 -28.79 -1.33
CA ALA A 146 11.31 -30.07 -0.67
C ALA A 146 12.63 -30.79 -0.32
N GLU A 147 13.67 -30.62 -1.13
CA GLU A 147 14.93 -31.37 -0.99
C GLU A 147 16.02 -30.59 -0.24
N SER A 148 15.99 -29.27 -0.24
CA SER A 148 17.02 -28.46 0.41
C SER A 148 16.98 -28.59 1.92
N GLN A 149 18.17 -28.67 2.53
CA GLN A 149 18.36 -28.64 3.98
C GLN A 149 18.48 -27.20 4.52
N SER A 150 18.60 -26.20 3.65
CA SER A 150 18.76 -24.80 4.06
C SER A 150 17.43 -24.18 4.46
N VAL A 151 17.37 -23.59 5.64
CA VAL A 151 16.20 -22.82 6.10
C VAL A 151 16.01 -21.54 5.32
N LYS A 152 17.06 -21.00 4.68
CA LYS A 152 17.01 -19.82 3.81
C LYS A 152 16.14 -20.07 2.57
N ILE A 153 16.07 -21.29 2.07
CA ILE A 153 15.19 -21.65 0.94
C ILE A 153 13.73 -21.38 1.30
N LYS A 154 13.30 -21.72 2.53
CA LYS A 154 11.94 -21.47 3.00
C LYS A 154 11.66 -19.97 3.10
N ASP A 155 12.57 -19.20 3.66
CA ASP A 155 12.48 -17.74 3.74
C ASP A 155 12.34 -17.11 2.33
N TYR A 156 13.24 -17.47 1.41
CA TYR A 156 13.21 -16.90 0.06
C TYR A 156 11.99 -17.34 -0.74
N PHE A 157 11.56 -18.58 -0.60
CA PHE A 157 10.32 -19.06 -1.23
C PHE A 157 9.10 -18.29 -0.73
N ALA A 158 9.02 -18.07 0.60
CA ALA A 158 7.98 -17.28 1.22
C ALA A 158 7.96 -15.82 0.70
N ARG A 159 9.15 -15.19 0.54
CA ARG A 159 9.27 -13.84 -0.03
C ARG A 159 8.70 -13.78 -1.45
N GLY A 160 8.99 -14.75 -2.30
CA GLY A 160 8.40 -14.84 -3.65
C GLY A 160 6.88 -14.95 -3.61
N LEU A 161 6.35 -15.83 -2.75
CA LEU A 161 4.91 -16.02 -2.60
C LEU A 161 4.19 -14.77 -2.11
N ILE A 162 4.72 -14.09 -1.08
CA ILE A 162 4.04 -12.91 -0.52
C ILE A 162 4.09 -11.71 -1.47
N ILE A 163 5.18 -11.51 -2.22
CA ILE A 163 5.24 -10.45 -3.23
C ILE A 163 4.25 -10.71 -4.36
N ARG A 164 4.10 -11.96 -4.82
CA ARG A 164 3.05 -12.33 -5.78
C ARG A 164 1.67 -12.03 -5.21
N ALA A 165 1.38 -12.50 -4.01
CA ALA A 165 0.10 -12.28 -3.35
C ALA A 165 -0.22 -10.78 -3.18
N PHE A 166 0.76 -9.98 -2.79
CA PHE A 166 0.62 -8.54 -2.64
C PHE A 166 0.37 -7.85 -4.00
N GLY A 167 1.09 -8.23 -5.05
CA GLY A 167 0.86 -7.70 -6.40
C GLY A 167 -0.57 -7.95 -6.87
N TYR A 168 -1.09 -9.16 -6.65
CA TYR A 168 -2.49 -9.50 -6.97
C TYR A 168 -3.49 -8.78 -6.07
N LEU A 169 -3.23 -8.61 -4.78
CA LEU A 169 -4.08 -7.81 -3.89
C LEU A 169 -4.16 -6.37 -4.38
N TYR A 170 -3.02 -5.77 -4.74
CA TYR A 170 -2.96 -4.42 -5.28
C TYR A 170 -3.73 -4.29 -6.61
N ALA A 171 -3.64 -5.29 -7.50
CA ALA A 171 -4.44 -5.35 -8.72
C ALA A 171 -5.95 -5.41 -8.41
N MET A 172 -6.36 -6.27 -7.46
CA MET A 172 -7.76 -6.43 -7.09
C MET A 172 -8.34 -5.17 -6.43
N GLU A 173 -7.59 -4.47 -5.60
CA GLU A 173 -8.04 -3.22 -4.99
C GLU A 173 -8.23 -2.09 -6.01
N ASN A 174 -7.54 -2.12 -7.14
CA ASN A 174 -7.65 -1.08 -8.17
C ASN A 174 -8.58 -1.47 -9.33
N PHE A 175 -8.53 -2.72 -9.77
CA PHE A 175 -9.18 -3.19 -11.00
C PHE A 175 -10.18 -4.33 -10.78
N GLY A 176 -10.22 -4.96 -9.62
CA GLY A 176 -11.17 -6.01 -9.30
C GLY A 176 -12.57 -5.46 -9.06
N THR A 177 -13.60 -6.23 -9.45
CA THR A 177 -14.99 -6.00 -9.07
C THR A 177 -15.46 -7.14 -8.16
N ASN A 178 -16.72 -7.15 -7.76
CA ASN A 178 -17.25 -8.27 -6.97
C ASN A 178 -17.39 -9.57 -7.78
N SER A 179 -17.43 -9.48 -9.11
CA SER A 179 -17.51 -10.65 -10.01
C SER A 179 -16.23 -10.92 -10.77
N LEU A 180 -15.54 -9.87 -11.23
CA LEU A 180 -14.37 -9.98 -12.11
C LEU A 180 -13.06 -9.80 -11.35
N GLY A 181 -12.21 -10.80 -11.43
CA GLY A 181 -10.85 -10.80 -10.89
C GLY A 181 -9.78 -10.52 -11.94
N MET A 182 -8.61 -11.12 -11.77
CA MET A 182 -7.43 -10.95 -12.62
C MET A 182 -7.06 -12.27 -13.31
N PRO A 183 -6.37 -12.24 -14.47
CA PRO A 183 -5.70 -13.43 -14.98
C PRO A 183 -4.63 -13.88 -14.01
N ILE A 184 -4.44 -15.20 -13.84
CA ILE A 184 -3.51 -15.77 -12.87
C ILE A 184 -2.24 -16.25 -13.58
N TYR A 185 -1.14 -15.56 -13.30
CA TYR A 185 0.20 -15.91 -13.81
C TYR A 185 1.06 -16.42 -12.64
N THR A 186 1.42 -17.70 -12.70
CA THR A 186 2.25 -18.34 -11.67
C THR A 186 3.65 -18.71 -12.15
N LYS A 187 3.91 -18.53 -13.45
CA LYS A 187 5.18 -18.80 -14.08
C LYS A 187 5.71 -17.55 -14.78
N TYR A 188 7.03 -17.43 -14.84
CA TYR A 188 7.68 -16.47 -15.71
C TYR A 188 7.76 -17.07 -17.12
N SER A 189 6.88 -16.65 -18.01
CA SER A 189 6.84 -17.14 -19.39
C SER A 189 6.40 -16.03 -20.33
N VAL A 190 7.01 -15.97 -21.49
CA VAL A 190 6.62 -15.03 -22.56
C VAL A 190 5.45 -15.58 -23.38
N SER A 191 5.24 -16.90 -23.37
CA SER A 191 4.21 -17.57 -24.17
C SER A 191 2.86 -17.76 -23.47
N GLU A 192 2.77 -17.55 -22.15
CA GLU A 192 1.55 -17.75 -21.35
C GLU A 192 0.89 -16.42 -20.95
N GLN A 193 1.15 -15.34 -21.69
CA GLN A 193 0.70 -13.99 -21.30
C GLN A 193 -0.78 -13.71 -21.60
N ASP A 194 -1.38 -14.45 -22.52
CA ASP A 194 -2.77 -14.24 -22.92
C ASP A 194 -3.72 -15.18 -22.14
N GLN A 195 -3.98 -14.84 -20.89
CA GLN A 195 -4.87 -15.60 -20.00
C GLN A 195 -6.17 -14.85 -19.74
N PRO A 196 -7.32 -15.54 -19.69
CA PRO A 196 -8.58 -14.92 -19.35
C PRO A 196 -8.61 -14.50 -17.87
N ARG A 197 -9.38 -13.46 -17.58
CA ARG A 197 -9.70 -13.07 -16.21
C ARG A 197 -10.38 -14.22 -15.46
N LYS A 198 -9.98 -14.41 -14.24
CA LYS A 198 -10.69 -15.28 -13.28
C LYS A 198 -11.83 -14.51 -12.63
N SER A 199 -12.71 -15.22 -11.93
CA SER A 199 -13.65 -14.57 -11.03
C SER A 199 -12.91 -13.85 -9.89
N ALA A 200 -13.57 -12.88 -9.26
CA ALA A 200 -13.04 -12.20 -8.09
C ALA A 200 -12.71 -13.22 -6.97
N LYS A 201 -13.63 -14.14 -6.72
CA LYS A 201 -13.47 -15.20 -5.73
C LYS A 201 -12.22 -16.05 -5.99
N GLU A 202 -12.03 -16.58 -7.20
CA GLU A 202 -10.85 -17.39 -7.54
C GLU A 202 -9.55 -16.62 -7.38
N THR A 203 -9.55 -15.33 -7.69
CA THR A 203 -8.39 -14.47 -7.53
C THR A 203 -8.05 -14.26 -6.06
N TYR A 204 -9.04 -13.93 -5.22
CA TYR A 204 -8.81 -13.80 -3.78
C TYR A 204 -8.43 -15.12 -3.12
N ASP A 205 -9.02 -16.25 -3.51
CA ASP A 205 -8.62 -17.57 -3.02
C ASP A 205 -7.15 -17.86 -3.32
N SER A 206 -6.68 -17.46 -4.49
CA SER A 206 -5.26 -17.61 -4.85
C SER A 206 -4.36 -16.71 -4.01
N ILE A 207 -4.74 -15.46 -3.77
CA ILE A 207 -4.00 -14.53 -2.90
C ILE A 207 -3.88 -15.10 -1.49
N ILE A 208 -5.01 -15.52 -0.91
CA ILE A 208 -5.07 -16.09 0.45
C ILE A 208 -4.20 -17.34 0.54
N ARG A 209 -4.29 -18.24 -0.43
CA ARG A 209 -3.50 -19.47 -0.47
C ARG A 209 -2.00 -19.19 -0.52
N TRP A 210 -1.55 -18.26 -1.37
CA TRP A 210 -0.12 -17.90 -1.46
C TRP A 210 0.39 -17.24 -0.21
N ALA A 211 -0.38 -16.31 0.35
CA ALA A 211 -0.01 -15.60 1.58
C ALA A 211 -0.01 -16.54 2.79
N SER A 212 -0.96 -17.48 2.90
CA SER A 212 -0.98 -18.47 3.97
C SER A 212 0.22 -19.41 3.90
N ARG A 213 0.54 -19.91 2.69
CA ARG A 213 1.72 -20.73 2.51
C ARG A 213 3.02 -19.97 2.82
N ALA A 214 3.08 -18.69 2.47
CA ALA A 214 4.21 -17.84 2.84
C ALA A 214 4.33 -17.67 4.35
N ASP A 215 3.20 -17.53 5.07
CA ASP A 215 3.19 -17.45 6.53
C ASP A 215 3.75 -18.73 7.18
N ASP A 216 3.33 -19.91 6.69
CA ASP A 216 3.81 -21.20 7.18
C ASP A 216 5.32 -21.35 6.96
N LEU A 217 5.81 -21.03 5.76
CA LEU A 217 7.22 -21.10 5.43
C LEU A 217 8.08 -20.12 6.22
N PHE A 218 7.59 -18.88 6.43
CA PHE A 218 8.25 -17.92 7.31
C PHE A 218 8.31 -18.41 8.75
N ALA A 219 7.24 -19.04 9.26
CA ALA A 219 7.24 -19.63 10.59
C ALA A 219 8.28 -20.74 10.72
N GLU A 220 8.36 -21.64 9.71
CA GLU A 220 9.36 -22.69 9.65
C GLU A 220 10.80 -22.16 9.53
N ALA A 221 10.97 -20.99 8.89
CA ALA A 221 12.25 -20.30 8.79
C ALA A 221 12.59 -19.45 10.02
N GLY A 222 11.72 -19.40 11.04
CA GLY A 222 11.94 -18.63 12.26
C GLY A 222 11.72 -17.12 12.08
N VAL A 223 11.05 -16.69 11.00
CA VAL A 223 10.74 -15.28 10.75
C VAL A 223 9.57 -14.84 11.64
N GLY A 224 9.72 -13.72 12.34
CA GLY A 224 8.70 -13.15 13.22
C GLY A 224 7.64 -12.32 12.49
N PHE A 225 6.78 -11.66 13.26
CA PHE A 225 5.73 -10.78 12.73
C PHE A 225 6.23 -9.37 12.40
N LYS A 226 7.30 -8.92 13.05
CA LYS A 226 7.92 -7.61 12.82
C LYS A 226 9.41 -7.80 12.59
N ALA A 227 9.98 -7.01 11.69
CA ALA A 227 11.42 -6.89 11.52
C ALA A 227 11.92 -5.63 12.24
N THR A 228 13.20 -5.63 12.62
CA THR A 228 13.82 -4.49 13.30
C THR A 228 13.85 -3.25 12.39
N ASP A 229 14.02 -3.45 11.09
CA ASP A 229 14.07 -2.38 10.08
C ASP A 229 12.69 -1.99 9.52
N ASN A 230 11.63 -2.73 9.91
CA ASN A 230 10.25 -2.60 9.43
C ASN A 230 10.06 -2.68 7.90
N SER A 231 11.09 -2.95 7.12
CA SER A 231 11.03 -3.05 5.66
C SER A 231 11.21 -4.46 5.13
N SER A 232 11.70 -5.37 5.96
CA SER A 232 11.84 -6.78 5.62
C SER A 232 10.47 -7.47 5.53
N LEU A 233 10.36 -8.42 4.60
CA LEU A 233 9.15 -9.22 4.44
C LEU A 233 9.02 -10.20 5.60
N THR A 234 7.91 -10.14 6.30
CA THR A 234 7.67 -10.88 7.55
C THR A 234 6.28 -11.50 7.58
N ARG A 235 6.00 -12.28 8.61
CA ARG A 235 4.66 -12.80 8.91
C ARG A 235 3.63 -11.69 9.14
N GLY A 236 4.05 -10.50 9.52
CA GLY A 236 3.18 -9.34 9.61
C GLY A 236 2.56 -8.98 8.27
N LEU A 237 3.36 -8.92 7.21
CA LEU A 237 2.86 -8.65 5.87
C LEU A 237 1.97 -9.79 5.36
N THR A 238 2.35 -11.07 5.60
CA THR A 238 1.53 -12.21 5.15
C THR A 238 0.15 -12.20 5.77
N ASN A 239 0.08 -12.02 7.10
CA ASN A 239 -1.20 -11.99 7.81
C ASN A 239 -2.03 -10.75 7.47
N TYR A 240 -1.41 -9.60 7.19
CA TYR A 240 -2.12 -8.44 6.63
C TYR A 240 -2.75 -8.77 5.28
N VAL A 241 -1.98 -9.37 4.36
CA VAL A 241 -2.50 -9.74 3.02
C VAL A 241 -3.62 -10.76 3.12
N ILE A 242 -3.52 -11.76 4.00
CA ILE A 242 -4.60 -12.74 4.26
C ILE A 242 -5.84 -12.02 4.78
N ALA A 243 -5.70 -11.19 5.81
CA ALA A 243 -6.80 -10.46 6.41
C ALA A 243 -7.49 -9.54 5.40
N ARG A 244 -6.72 -8.75 4.68
CA ARG A 244 -7.25 -7.79 3.70
C ARG A 244 -7.91 -8.49 2.52
N ALA A 245 -7.28 -9.52 1.95
CA ALA A 245 -7.83 -10.27 0.84
C ALA A 245 -9.11 -11.01 1.23
N ALA A 246 -9.15 -11.63 2.40
CA ALA A 246 -10.33 -12.33 2.88
C ALA A 246 -11.48 -11.35 3.20
N LEU A 247 -11.20 -10.19 3.79
CA LEU A 247 -12.20 -9.16 4.03
C LEU A 247 -12.85 -8.68 2.73
N LEU A 248 -12.06 -8.50 1.66
CA LEU A 248 -12.54 -8.13 0.33
C LEU A 248 -13.27 -9.28 -0.37
N ALA A 249 -12.77 -10.51 -0.23
CA ALA A 249 -13.38 -11.70 -0.81
C ALA A 249 -14.80 -11.96 -0.29
N ALA A 250 -15.11 -11.52 0.92
CA ALA A 250 -16.44 -11.67 1.50
C ALA A 250 -17.55 -10.99 0.68
N ASP A 251 -17.21 -10.02 -0.16
CA ASP A 251 -18.13 -9.30 -1.05
C ASP A 251 -18.16 -9.87 -2.47
N SER A 252 -17.35 -10.91 -2.76
CA SER A 252 -17.28 -11.51 -4.09
C SER A 252 -18.52 -12.33 -4.41
N GLU A 253 -18.93 -12.30 -5.67
CA GLU A 253 -20.02 -13.15 -6.16
C GLU A 253 -19.72 -14.64 -5.92
N GLY A 254 -20.69 -15.35 -5.37
CA GLY A 254 -20.55 -16.76 -5.01
C GLY A 254 -19.71 -17.04 -3.74
N ALA A 255 -19.30 -16.01 -3.00
CA ALA A 255 -18.60 -16.17 -1.74
C ALA A 255 -19.53 -16.54 -0.58
N THR A 256 -19.04 -17.38 0.34
CA THR A 256 -19.65 -17.55 1.66
C THR A 256 -19.02 -16.50 2.59
N ALA A 257 -19.68 -15.34 2.73
CA ALA A 257 -19.13 -14.18 3.43
C ALA A 257 -18.58 -14.53 4.82
N ALA A 258 -19.35 -15.27 5.63
CA ALA A 258 -18.94 -15.66 6.98
C ALA A 258 -17.61 -16.44 7.01
N SER A 259 -17.35 -17.31 6.04
CA SER A 259 -16.09 -18.06 5.95
C SER A 259 -14.90 -17.13 5.75
N TYR A 260 -15.02 -16.17 4.83
CA TYR A 260 -13.96 -15.22 4.57
C TYR A 260 -13.76 -14.23 5.73
N LEU A 261 -14.85 -13.75 6.34
CA LEU A 261 -14.78 -12.89 7.52
C LEU A 261 -14.10 -13.57 8.70
N ASN A 262 -14.37 -14.87 8.92
CA ASN A 262 -13.66 -15.66 9.93
C ASN A 262 -12.17 -15.83 9.60
N THR A 263 -11.83 -16.08 8.34
CA THR A 263 -10.43 -16.16 7.89
C THR A 263 -9.70 -14.82 8.12
N ALA A 264 -10.35 -13.71 7.79
CA ALA A 264 -9.81 -12.37 8.00
C ALA A 264 -9.59 -12.08 9.49
N ALA A 265 -10.60 -12.36 10.34
CA ALA A 265 -10.51 -12.17 11.78
C ALA A 265 -9.39 -13.00 12.41
N ALA A 266 -9.26 -14.28 12.03
CA ALA A 266 -8.19 -15.14 12.51
C ALA A 266 -6.78 -14.64 12.12
N ALA A 267 -6.62 -14.10 10.90
CA ALA A 267 -5.36 -13.48 10.48
C ALA A 267 -5.06 -12.19 11.27
N CYS A 268 -6.11 -11.39 11.55
CA CYS A 268 -5.98 -10.22 12.44
C CYS A 268 -5.54 -10.64 13.85
N ASP A 269 -6.12 -11.71 14.41
CA ASP A 269 -5.76 -12.20 15.75
C ASP A 269 -4.29 -12.59 15.83
N ARG A 270 -3.80 -13.38 14.87
CA ARG A 270 -2.38 -13.77 14.80
C ARG A 270 -1.47 -12.54 14.69
N LEU A 271 -1.87 -11.55 13.88
CA LEU A 271 -1.08 -10.34 13.71
C LEU A 271 -1.06 -9.48 14.97
N ILE A 272 -2.22 -9.29 15.62
CA ILE A 272 -2.33 -8.53 16.87
C ILE A 272 -1.45 -9.17 17.94
N GLU A 273 -1.55 -10.49 18.15
CA GLU A 273 -0.75 -11.22 19.11
C GLU A 273 0.75 -11.12 18.77
N GLY A 274 1.12 -11.42 17.54
CA GLY A 274 2.51 -11.44 17.09
C GLY A 274 3.17 -10.07 17.02
N ALA A 275 2.40 -8.99 16.95
CA ALA A 275 2.90 -7.61 16.95
C ALA A 275 2.90 -6.94 18.33
N GLY A 276 2.52 -7.64 19.39
CA GLY A 276 2.59 -7.15 20.77
C GLY A 276 1.29 -6.61 21.34
N GLY A 277 0.17 -6.80 20.66
CA GLY A 277 -1.18 -6.49 21.18
C GLY A 277 -1.42 -5.01 21.47
N ALA A 278 -2.35 -4.75 22.38
CA ALA A 278 -2.73 -3.39 22.77
C ALA A 278 -1.57 -2.56 23.36
N ALA A 279 -0.59 -3.21 23.98
CA ALA A 279 0.59 -2.53 24.53
C ALA A 279 1.49 -1.89 23.45
N SER A 280 1.33 -2.30 22.18
CA SER A 280 2.03 -1.72 21.04
C SER A 280 1.21 -0.62 20.33
N LEU A 281 0.07 -0.18 20.86
CA LEU A 281 -0.60 0.99 20.32
C LEU A 281 0.16 2.26 20.74
N MET A 282 0.23 3.23 19.83
CA MET A 282 0.90 4.51 20.10
C MET A 282 0.23 5.25 21.24
N THR A 283 1.03 5.81 22.13
CA THR A 283 0.59 6.79 23.13
C THR A 283 0.30 8.13 22.50
N GLU A 284 -0.35 9.03 23.25
CA GLU A 284 -0.61 10.41 22.80
C GLU A 284 0.66 11.12 22.34
N ASP A 285 1.75 11.03 23.10
CA ASP A 285 3.04 11.64 22.77
C ASP A 285 3.69 11.09 21.49
N GLN A 286 3.41 9.83 21.15
CA GLN A 286 3.88 9.20 19.91
C GLN A 286 2.97 9.52 18.70
N TYR A 287 1.70 9.78 18.95
CA TYR A 287 0.68 9.97 17.92
C TYR A 287 0.51 11.45 17.54
N VAL A 288 0.43 12.33 18.53
CA VAL A 288 0.16 13.76 18.32
C VAL A 288 1.44 14.51 18.03
N GLN A 289 1.46 15.20 16.90
CA GLN A 289 2.55 16.12 16.56
C GLN A 289 2.43 17.42 17.34
N LYS A 290 3.35 17.59 18.28
CA LYS A 290 3.50 18.87 19.01
C LYS A 290 4.38 19.79 18.19
N ILE A 291 3.80 20.91 17.75
CA ILE A 291 4.53 21.97 17.06
C ILE A 291 4.87 23.04 18.11
N SER A 292 6.15 23.26 18.32
CA SER A 292 6.63 24.40 19.07
C SER A 292 7.40 25.34 18.13
N GLY A 293 7.15 26.63 18.22
CA GLY A 293 7.84 27.64 17.40
C GLY A 293 8.54 28.66 18.28
N ASN A 294 9.76 29.01 17.90
CA ASN A 294 10.41 30.21 18.44
C ASN A 294 10.42 31.28 17.35
N TYR A 295 9.43 32.16 17.40
CA TYR A 295 9.24 33.28 16.46
C TYR A 295 10.25 34.39 16.63
N GLU A 296 10.86 34.50 17.83
CA GLU A 296 11.67 35.66 18.22
C GLU A 296 13.00 35.74 17.46
N ASN A 297 13.54 34.61 17.00
CA ASN A 297 14.86 34.57 16.38
C ASN A 297 14.88 34.66 14.84
N ASN A 298 13.75 34.47 14.17
CA ASN A 298 13.63 34.66 12.73
C ASN A 298 12.19 34.87 12.29
N PRO A 299 11.71 36.13 12.22
CA PRO A 299 10.34 36.44 11.85
C PRO A 299 9.99 36.06 10.39
N LEU A 300 10.99 35.83 9.52
CA LEU A 300 10.78 35.43 8.15
C LEU A 300 10.68 33.90 8.00
N TYR A 301 11.23 33.15 8.96
CA TYR A 301 11.27 31.69 8.95
C TYR A 301 11.06 31.15 10.35
N PRO A 302 9.82 31.10 10.84
CA PRO A 302 9.56 30.50 12.13
C PRO A 302 10.06 29.05 12.12
N ILE A 303 11.02 28.77 12.99
CA ILE A 303 11.56 27.42 13.14
C ILE A 303 10.58 26.64 14.00
N TYR A 304 9.79 25.78 13.35
CA TYR A 304 9.01 24.80 14.09
C TYR A 304 9.89 23.64 14.47
N GLN A 305 9.86 23.32 15.74
CA GLN A 305 10.28 22.00 16.18
C GLN A 305 9.03 21.15 16.31
N ALA A 306 8.77 20.33 15.32
CA ALA A 306 7.84 19.25 15.49
C ALA A 306 8.51 18.18 16.36
N SER A 307 7.79 17.63 17.33
CA SER A 307 8.21 16.42 18.00
C SER A 307 8.28 15.31 16.94
N THR A 308 9.18 14.38 17.10
CA THR A 308 9.20 13.18 16.26
C THR A 308 7.95 12.37 16.58
N SER A 309 7.02 12.23 15.62
CA SER A 309 5.87 11.36 15.79
C SER A 309 6.08 10.01 15.17
N GLY A 310 5.29 9.03 15.58
CA GLY A 310 5.30 7.70 15.02
C GLY A 310 4.97 7.65 13.52
N PHE A 311 4.31 8.68 12.99
CA PHE A 311 3.97 8.72 11.54
C PHE A 311 5.16 9.03 10.63
N THR A 312 6.24 9.51 11.19
CA THR A 312 7.43 9.92 10.43
C THR A 312 8.72 9.27 10.90
N CYS A 313 8.64 8.46 11.97
CA CYS A 313 9.80 7.79 12.55
C CYS A 313 9.41 6.43 13.14
N PHE A 314 9.93 5.33 12.58
CA PHE A 314 9.66 3.98 13.09
C PHE A 314 10.08 3.76 14.54
N ALA A 315 11.16 4.41 14.97
CA ALA A 315 11.62 4.30 16.35
C ALA A 315 10.59 4.83 17.38
N GLN A 316 9.66 5.68 16.93
CA GLN A 316 8.56 6.23 17.72
C GLN A 316 7.21 5.56 17.41
N ASN A 317 7.18 4.55 16.52
CA ASN A 317 5.96 3.89 16.09
C ASN A 317 5.94 2.41 16.50
N PRO A 318 5.51 2.09 17.73
CA PRO A 318 5.39 0.70 18.16
C PRO A 318 4.30 -0.05 17.37
N GLU A 319 3.36 0.65 16.73
CA GLU A 319 2.32 0.05 15.88
C GLU A 319 2.82 -0.39 14.51
N ALA A 320 3.97 0.13 14.04
CA ALA A 320 4.47 -0.20 12.71
C ALA A 320 4.81 -1.69 12.62
N VAL A 321 4.13 -2.37 11.70
CA VAL A 321 4.35 -3.78 11.39
C VAL A 321 5.19 -3.93 10.12
N TYR A 322 4.90 -3.10 9.12
CA TYR A 322 5.61 -3.08 7.85
C TYR A 322 5.59 -1.66 7.27
N GLY A 323 6.68 -1.26 6.68
CA GLY A 323 6.79 0.07 6.08
C GLY A 323 8.14 0.27 5.39
N PHE A 324 8.46 1.51 5.09
CA PHE A 324 9.69 1.87 4.38
C PHE A 324 10.41 2.97 5.13
N GLY A 325 11.68 2.73 5.41
CA GLY A 325 12.61 3.77 5.81
C GLY A 325 13.19 4.47 4.58
N TRP A 326 13.13 5.78 4.54
CA TRP A 326 13.82 6.53 3.52
C TRP A 326 15.33 6.53 3.81
N GLN A 327 16.13 6.02 2.88
CA GLN A 327 17.58 6.19 2.89
C GLN A 327 18.00 7.15 1.77
N TYR A 328 18.61 8.26 2.16
CA TYR A 328 19.22 9.19 1.22
C TYR A 328 20.32 8.50 0.42
N GLY A 329 20.32 8.69 -0.90
CA GLY A 329 21.36 8.16 -1.79
C GLY A 329 21.01 6.86 -2.50
N SER A 330 19.85 6.28 -2.27
CA SER A 330 19.39 5.07 -2.98
C SER A 330 18.94 5.31 -4.43
N GLY A 331 19.24 6.47 -5.01
CA GLY A 331 19.13 6.72 -6.46
C GLY A 331 17.71 6.85 -7.03
N GLY A 332 16.69 6.82 -6.23
CA GLY A 332 15.31 6.99 -6.65
C GLY A 332 14.69 8.23 -6.00
N SER A 333 14.01 9.07 -6.77
CA SER A 333 13.13 10.09 -6.22
C SER A 333 11.88 9.42 -5.61
N VAL A 334 12.06 8.79 -4.47
CA VAL A 334 10.93 8.37 -3.67
C VAL A 334 10.40 9.64 -3.02
N VAL A 335 9.34 10.17 -3.55
CA VAL A 335 8.61 11.23 -2.87
C VAL A 335 7.93 10.55 -1.71
N SER A 336 8.33 10.91 -0.48
CA SER A 336 7.66 10.39 0.70
C SER A 336 6.17 10.71 0.61
N TYR A 337 5.32 9.72 0.86
CA TYR A 337 3.88 9.92 0.93
C TYR A 337 3.52 11.07 1.88
N ASN A 338 4.27 11.18 2.98
CA ASN A 338 4.10 12.23 3.97
C ASN A 338 4.33 13.64 3.40
N ASN A 339 5.17 13.78 2.38
CA ASN A 339 5.39 15.07 1.71
C ASN A 339 4.14 15.54 0.94
N PHE A 340 3.29 14.63 0.50
CA PHE A 340 2.03 15.00 -0.15
C PHE A 340 0.96 15.43 0.86
N LEU A 341 1.05 14.97 2.10
CA LEU A 341 0.04 15.20 3.12
C LEU A 341 0.41 16.32 4.09
N THR A 342 1.57 16.95 3.92
CA THR A 342 1.95 18.11 4.72
C THR A 342 1.49 19.39 4.05
N GLY A 343 0.89 20.24 4.83
CA GLY A 343 0.69 21.64 4.53
C GLY A 343 -0.54 22.05 3.79
N SER A 344 -0.73 21.56 2.58
CA SER A 344 -1.89 21.92 1.78
C SER A 344 -3.09 21.02 2.02
N TYR A 345 -2.88 19.90 2.72
CA TYR A 345 -3.92 18.91 2.96
C TYR A 345 -4.59 19.16 4.30
N ARG A 346 -5.90 19.11 4.28
CA ARG A 346 -6.78 19.43 5.39
C ARG A 346 -7.70 18.26 5.66
N ILE A 347 -8.13 18.10 6.90
CA ILE A 347 -9.25 17.21 7.18
C ILE A 347 -10.55 17.88 6.72
N ASP A 348 -11.44 17.09 6.15
CA ASP A 348 -12.82 17.54 5.90
C ASP A 348 -13.46 17.98 7.22
N ASP A 349 -14.04 19.18 7.26
CA ASP A 349 -14.62 19.75 8.46
C ASP A 349 -15.77 18.92 9.04
N ARG A 350 -16.47 18.16 8.18
CA ARG A 350 -17.54 17.26 8.60
C ARG A 350 -17.00 16.03 9.33
N LEU A 351 -15.81 15.52 8.93
CA LEU A 351 -15.13 14.45 9.67
C LEU A 351 -14.52 14.98 10.97
N TYR A 352 -13.85 16.13 10.92
CA TYR A 352 -13.27 16.78 12.12
C TYR A 352 -14.31 16.96 13.24
N LYS A 353 -15.51 17.44 12.90
CA LYS A 353 -16.61 17.62 13.85
C LYS A 353 -17.13 16.34 14.47
N LYS A 354 -16.82 15.18 13.89
CA LYS A 354 -17.17 13.86 14.44
C LYS A 354 -16.12 13.30 15.39
N ILE A 355 -14.93 13.90 15.47
CA ILE A 355 -13.91 13.46 16.42
C ILE A 355 -14.27 14.02 17.79
N ASP A 356 -14.34 13.12 18.79
CA ASP A 356 -14.67 13.50 20.17
C ASP A 356 -13.58 14.42 20.76
N ASP A 357 -13.98 15.33 21.65
CA ASP A 357 -13.03 16.29 22.26
C ASP A 357 -12.04 15.61 23.22
N ASN A 358 -12.39 14.45 23.75
CA ASN A 358 -11.51 13.62 24.58
C ASN A 358 -10.63 12.67 23.76
N ASP A 359 -10.72 12.70 22.44
CA ASP A 359 -9.91 11.92 21.52
C ASP A 359 -8.67 12.73 21.11
N TYR A 360 -7.48 12.29 21.51
CA TYR A 360 -6.26 13.03 21.22
C TYR A 360 -5.90 13.06 19.73
N ARG A 361 -6.48 12.19 18.89
CA ARG A 361 -6.29 12.24 17.44
C ARG A 361 -6.78 13.56 16.83
N LYS A 362 -7.76 14.21 17.48
CA LYS A 362 -8.27 15.54 17.11
C LYS A 362 -7.18 16.60 17.14
N ASP A 363 -6.20 16.48 18.04
CA ASP A 363 -5.17 17.48 18.28
C ASP A 363 -4.12 17.54 17.14
N ASN A 364 -4.15 16.59 16.20
CA ASN A 364 -3.40 16.69 14.95
C ASN A 364 -4.09 17.57 13.88
N PHE A 365 -5.27 18.11 14.18
CA PHE A 365 -6.04 18.92 13.24
C PHE A 365 -6.40 20.27 13.87
N HIS A 366 -6.18 21.34 13.11
CA HIS A 366 -6.31 22.72 13.62
C HIS A 366 -7.41 23.42 12.85
N PRO A 367 -8.58 23.72 13.51
CA PRO A 367 -9.73 24.30 12.84
C PRO A 367 -9.50 25.76 12.40
N GLU A 368 -8.62 26.47 13.11
CA GLU A 368 -8.28 27.85 12.78
C GLU A 368 -7.12 27.90 11.78
N ALA A 369 -7.17 28.85 10.88
CA ALA A 369 -6.02 29.15 10.04
C ALA A 369 -4.85 29.60 10.96
N PRO A 370 -3.62 29.18 10.66
CA PRO A 370 -2.50 29.62 11.50
C PRO A 370 -2.33 31.13 11.44
N ASP A 371 -2.08 31.73 12.59
CA ASP A 371 -1.86 33.19 12.74
C ASP A 371 -0.63 33.67 11.94
N HIS A 372 0.25 32.74 11.62
CA HIS A 372 1.48 33.00 10.88
C HIS A 372 1.61 32.02 9.73
N LEU A 373 2.27 32.48 8.67
CA LEU A 373 2.57 31.64 7.51
C LEU A 373 3.64 30.62 7.91
N TYR A 374 3.21 29.38 8.06
CA TYR A 374 4.11 28.28 8.34
C TYR A 374 4.76 27.80 7.04
N TYR A 375 6.07 27.64 7.06
CA TYR A 375 6.76 26.85 6.06
C TYR A 375 6.41 25.37 6.28
N LEU A 376 5.66 24.83 5.39
CA LEU A 376 5.30 23.42 5.43
C LEU A 376 6.26 22.63 4.56
N PRO A 377 6.94 21.64 5.12
CA PRO A 377 7.90 20.84 4.38
C PRO A 377 7.25 20.17 3.16
N GLY A 378 7.93 20.14 2.05
CA GLY A 378 7.51 19.48 0.83
C GLY A 378 7.02 20.40 -0.28
N ASN A 379 6.83 21.68 0.02
CA ASN A 379 6.56 22.66 -1.02
C ASN A 379 7.72 23.64 -1.12
N ASN A 380 8.53 23.55 -2.16
CA ASN A 380 9.58 24.54 -2.46
C ASN A 380 9.03 25.90 -2.88
N SER A 381 7.72 26.07 -2.84
CA SER A 381 7.05 27.32 -3.11
C SER A 381 7.17 28.18 -1.87
N PHE A 382 8.20 29.01 -1.85
CA PHE A 382 8.24 30.11 -0.94
C PHE A 382 7.01 30.97 -1.06
N ILE A 383 6.58 31.38 0.08
CA ILE A 383 5.83 32.60 0.22
C ILE A 383 6.83 33.76 0.07
N ASP A 384 7.21 34.04 -1.14
CA ASP A 384 7.85 35.28 -1.46
C ASP A 384 6.75 36.28 -1.78
N GLY A 385 6.41 37.12 -0.82
CA GLY A 385 5.69 38.43 -0.96
C GLY A 385 4.41 38.49 -1.78
N GLY A 386 3.95 37.43 -2.40
CA GLY A 386 2.91 37.47 -3.44
C GLY A 386 1.78 36.61 -3.10
N THR A 387 1.44 35.62 -2.77
CA THR A 387 0.19 34.95 -2.39
C THR A 387 0.50 33.87 -1.38
N PRO A 388 0.08 34.03 -0.14
CA PRO A 388 0.24 32.96 0.84
C PRO A 388 -0.39 31.70 0.26
N LEU A 389 0.35 30.58 0.25
CA LEU A 389 -0.29 29.28 0.26
C LEU A 389 -1.31 29.37 1.39
N GLN A 390 -2.57 29.43 1.04
CA GLN A 390 -3.63 29.57 2.02
C GLN A 390 -3.68 28.25 2.78
N VAL A 391 -2.87 28.15 3.83
CA VAL A 391 -3.09 27.15 4.84
C VAL A 391 -4.43 27.55 5.45
N GLY A 392 -5.47 26.93 4.94
CA GLY A 392 -6.81 27.22 5.38
C GLY A 392 -7.08 26.61 6.74
N THR A 393 -8.29 26.81 7.19
CA THR A 393 -8.86 26.11 8.35
C THR A 393 -8.76 24.58 8.20
N TYR A 394 -8.74 23.86 9.32
CA TYR A 394 -8.69 22.38 9.37
C TYR A 394 -7.41 21.73 8.80
N TRP A 395 -6.29 22.42 8.87
CA TRP A 395 -5.00 21.89 8.46
C TRP A 395 -4.50 20.80 9.42
N SER A 396 -3.62 19.94 8.95
CA SER A 396 -3.13 18.78 9.70
C SER A 396 -1.64 18.84 9.97
N THR A 397 -1.26 18.41 11.17
CA THR A 397 0.13 18.17 11.57
C THR A 397 0.48 16.69 11.66
N LYS A 398 -0.45 15.78 11.38
CA LYS A 398 -0.26 14.33 11.57
C LYS A 398 1.03 13.80 10.96
N PHE A 399 1.41 14.28 9.78
CA PHE A 399 2.61 13.84 9.07
C PHE A 399 3.74 14.88 9.06
N ALA A 400 3.63 15.91 9.87
CA ALA A 400 4.72 16.89 10.01
C ALA A 400 5.93 16.24 10.66
N ASN A 401 7.12 16.59 10.21
CA ASN A 401 8.37 16.07 10.76
C ASN A 401 9.29 17.21 11.22
N ASN A 402 10.08 16.95 12.26
CA ASN A 402 11.02 17.95 12.81
C ASN A 402 12.16 18.26 11.83
N VAL A 403 12.43 17.38 10.91
CA VAL A 403 13.52 17.49 9.95
C VAL A 403 13.16 18.51 8.88
N GLY A 404 11.92 18.46 8.39
CA GLY A 404 11.42 19.42 7.41
C GLY A 404 11.13 20.79 7.97
N LEU A 405 10.80 20.87 9.25
CA LEU A 405 10.44 22.13 9.91
C LEU A 405 11.66 22.91 10.44
N GLY A 406 12.71 22.22 10.87
CA GLY A 406 13.86 22.87 11.51
C GLY A 406 15.09 23.04 10.64
N GLY A 407 15.21 22.29 9.58
CA GLY A 407 16.42 22.24 8.76
C GLY A 407 16.27 22.76 7.36
N GLY A 408 15.09 23.13 6.98
CA GLY A 408 14.78 23.63 5.65
C GLY A 408 15.36 24.99 5.36
N VAL A 409 16.68 25.11 5.38
CA VAL A 409 17.31 26.21 4.71
C VAL A 409 17.16 25.93 3.22
N VAL A 410 16.19 26.57 2.68
CA VAL A 410 15.89 26.57 1.27
C VAL A 410 17.14 26.97 0.49
N GLY A 411 17.41 26.23 -0.56
CA GLY A 411 18.46 26.53 -1.52
C GLY A 411 19.80 25.87 -1.28
N ASN A 412 19.94 24.96 -0.32
CA ASN A 412 21.19 24.24 -0.14
C ASN A 412 21.03 22.74 -0.47
N SER A 413 21.61 22.30 -1.57
CA SER A 413 21.61 20.92 -2.05
C SER A 413 22.18 19.89 -1.04
N ASN A 414 22.84 20.35 0.02
CA ASN A 414 23.34 19.51 1.11
C ASN A 414 22.28 19.14 2.16
N ASN A 415 21.09 19.70 2.07
CA ASN A 415 19.99 19.43 3.00
C ASN A 415 19.06 18.26 2.60
N ALA A 416 19.46 17.48 1.63
CA ALA A 416 18.70 16.30 1.23
C ALA A 416 18.52 15.23 2.36
N LYS A 417 19.29 15.33 3.43
CA LYS A 417 19.11 14.51 4.65
C LYS A 417 17.84 14.86 5.43
N VAL A 418 17.22 15.97 5.12
CA VAL A 418 16.15 16.61 5.90
C VAL A 418 14.76 16.13 5.52
N ASN A 419 14.61 15.50 4.35
CA ASN A 419 13.33 15.01 3.84
C ASN A 419 13.17 13.49 3.99
N THR A 420 13.95 12.89 4.86
CA THR A 420 13.85 11.45 5.13
C THR A 420 12.81 11.21 6.22
N VAL A 421 11.69 10.65 5.83
CA VAL A 421 10.65 10.22 6.75
C VAL A 421 10.36 8.75 6.53
N ASP A 422 10.18 8.04 7.62
CA ASP A 422 9.69 6.68 7.55
C ASP A 422 8.19 6.69 7.18
N PHE A 423 7.77 5.68 6.47
CA PHE A 423 6.38 5.48 6.10
C PHE A 423 5.88 4.12 6.60
N ALA A 424 5.05 4.15 7.64
CA ALA A 424 4.39 2.95 8.14
C ALA A 424 3.22 2.57 7.19
N PHE A 425 3.40 1.50 6.41
CA PHE A 425 2.36 1.02 5.52
C PHE A 425 1.31 0.17 6.26
N ILE A 426 1.73 -0.67 7.21
CA ILE A 426 0.85 -1.47 8.05
C ILE A 426 1.05 -1.05 9.48
N ARG A 427 -0.04 -0.61 10.13
CA ARG A 427 -0.09 -0.28 11.55
C ARG A 427 -1.07 -1.17 12.29
N LEU A 428 -0.75 -1.49 13.53
CA LEU A 428 -1.55 -2.38 14.36
C LEU A 428 -2.98 -1.89 14.59
N SER A 429 -3.19 -0.57 14.67
CA SER A 429 -4.52 0.03 14.79
C SER A 429 -5.45 -0.32 13.61
N GLU A 430 -4.95 -0.37 12.38
CA GLU A 430 -5.73 -0.83 11.22
C GLU A 430 -6.17 -2.29 11.39
N ILE A 431 -5.34 -3.13 12.00
CA ILE A 431 -5.66 -4.54 12.21
C ILE A 431 -6.79 -4.71 13.22
N TYR A 432 -6.79 -3.90 14.29
CA TYR A 432 -7.93 -3.84 15.22
C TYR A 432 -9.21 -3.41 14.51
N LEU A 433 -9.16 -2.42 13.64
CA LEU A 433 -10.30 -1.95 12.86
C LEU A 433 -10.81 -3.01 11.88
N MET A 434 -9.91 -3.70 11.17
CA MET A 434 -10.30 -4.81 10.28
C MET A 434 -10.95 -5.96 11.06
N LYS A 435 -10.41 -6.33 12.24
CA LYS A 435 -11.01 -7.34 13.11
C LYS A 435 -12.41 -6.94 13.55
N ALA A 436 -12.56 -5.72 14.05
CA ALA A 436 -13.86 -5.20 14.49
C ALA A 436 -14.88 -5.18 13.34
N GLU A 437 -14.44 -4.84 12.12
CA GLU A 437 -15.30 -4.91 10.94
C GLU A 437 -15.75 -6.33 10.62
N CYS A 438 -14.82 -7.30 10.65
CA CYS A 438 -15.17 -8.71 10.44
C CYS A 438 -16.22 -9.19 11.44
N GLN A 439 -16.06 -8.84 12.71
CA GLN A 439 -17.00 -9.16 13.77
C GLN A 439 -18.37 -8.51 13.53
N ALA A 440 -18.42 -7.22 13.25
CA ALA A 440 -19.65 -6.49 12.97
C ALA A 440 -20.40 -7.06 11.76
N ARG A 441 -19.69 -7.36 10.68
CA ARG A 441 -20.27 -7.94 9.46
C ARG A 441 -20.73 -9.38 9.64
N ASN A 442 -20.13 -10.11 10.57
CA ASN A 442 -20.49 -11.48 10.91
C ASN A 442 -21.61 -11.57 11.96
N GLY A 443 -22.19 -10.42 12.35
CA GLY A 443 -23.30 -10.31 13.30
C GLY A 443 -22.88 -10.24 14.78
N ASP A 444 -21.59 -10.26 15.08
CA ASP A 444 -21.06 -10.11 16.43
C ASP A 444 -20.82 -8.62 16.77
N ALA A 445 -21.91 -7.90 16.97
CA ALA A 445 -21.86 -6.47 17.32
C ALA A 445 -21.15 -6.20 18.66
N ASN A 446 -21.29 -7.10 19.65
CA ASN A 446 -20.65 -6.95 20.95
C ASN A 446 -19.14 -7.18 20.85
N GLY A 447 -18.70 -8.20 20.14
CA GLY A 447 -17.29 -8.44 19.86
C GLY A 447 -16.64 -7.28 19.09
N ALA A 448 -17.33 -6.75 18.08
CA ALA A 448 -16.89 -5.58 17.32
C ALA A 448 -16.68 -4.35 18.23
N LYS A 449 -17.65 -4.03 19.08
CA LYS A 449 -17.52 -2.94 20.06
C LYS A 449 -16.39 -3.19 21.06
N ALA A 450 -16.26 -4.42 21.57
CA ALA A 450 -15.19 -4.77 22.50
C ALA A 450 -13.80 -4.57 21.86
N THR A 451 -13.63 -5.02 20.61
CA THR A 451 -12.38 -4.81 19.86
C THR A 451 -12.13 -3.33 19.59
N LEU A 452 -13.15 -2.57 19.21
CA LEU A 452 -13.03 -1.14 18.94
C LEU A 452 -12.72 -0.34 20.23
N ASN A 453 -13.26 -0.74 21.37
CA ASN A 453 -13.01 -0.10 22.66
C ASN A 453 -11.52 -0.18 23.07
N ILE A 454 -10.79 -1.23 22.67
CA ILE A 454 -9.34 -1.31 22.90
C ILE A 454 -8.62 -0.13 22.20
N LEU A 455 -9.01 0.16 20.97
CA LEU A 455 -8.43 1.28 20.22
C LEU A 455 -8.89 2.62 20.80
N LEU A 456 -10.15 2.78 21.14
CA LEU A 456 -10.69 4.02 21.69
C LEU A 456 -10.08 4.38 23.04
N ASP A 457 -9.88 3.39 23.93
CA ASP A 457 -9.18 3.58 25.19
C ASP A 457 -7.75 4.08 24.95
N ALA A 458 -7.02 3.45 24.03
CA ALA A 458 -5.68 3.86 23.65
C ALA A 458 -5.61 5.26 22.98
N ARG A 459 -6.72 5.79 22.49
CA ARG A 459 -6.82 7.12 21.86
C ARG A 459 -7.42 8.17 22.78
N SER A 460 -7.70 7.83 24.01
CA SER A 460 -8.25 8.74 25.02
C SER A 460 -7.22 9.70 25.56
N LYS A 461 -7.59 10.96 25.73
CA LYS A 461 -6.78 11.95 26.46
C LYS A 461 -6.60 11.54 27.92
N ALA A 462 -5.50 11.98 28.53
CA ALA A 462 -5.18 11.69 29.91
C ALA A 462 -6.36 12.00 30.86
N GLY A 463 -6.71 11.03 31.72
CA GLY A 463 -7.82 11.16 32.68
C GLY A 463 -9.20 10.91 32.09
N THR A 464 -9.31 10.49 30.82
CA THR A 464 -10.57 10.09 30.18
C THR A 464 -10.48 8.66 29.67
N THR A 465 -11.64 8.06 29.38
CA THR A 465 -11.75 6.74 28.74
C THR A 465 -12.86 6.79 27.73
N LEU A 466 -12.52 6.70 26.45
CA LEU A 466 -13.48 6.62 25.36
C LEU A 466 -13.89 5.17 25.08
N THR A 467 -15.17 5.00 24.83
CA THR A 467 -15.76 3.73 24.43
C THR A 467 -16.79 3.96 23.32
N CYS A 468 -17.26 2.90 22.69
CA CYS A 468 -18.34 2.97 21.72
C CYS A 468 -19.62 3.61 22.30
N ASP A 469 -19.84 3.50 23.59
CA ASP A 469 -21.09 3.95 24.23
C ASP A 469 -21.03 5.42 24.68
N ASN A 470 -19.83 6.00 24.88
CA ASN A 470 -19.66 7.39 25.30
C ASN A 470 -19.01 8.32 24.25
N TYR A 471 -18.58 7.79 23.11
CA TYR A 471 -18.05 8.60 22.03
C TYR A 471 -19.17 9.45 21.41
N SER A 472 -19.05 10.77 21.48
CA SER A 472 -20.14 11.73 21.24
C SER A 472 -20.87 11.56 19.90
N SER A 473 -20.11 11.27 18.83
CA SER A 473 -20.68 11.14 17.47
C SER A 473 -21.17 9.74 17.12
N MET A 474 -20.99 8.76 17.99
CA MET A 474 -21.38 7.35 17.71
C MET A 474 -22.75 6.96 18.29
N ALA A 475 -23.41 7.87 18.99
CA ALA A 475 -24.74 7.59 19.54
C ALA A 475 -25.74 7.18 18.44
N GLY A 476 -26.39 6.03 18.62
CA GLY A 476 -27.36 5.49 17.65
C GLY A 476 -26.78 4.80 16.41
N MET A 477 -25.46 4.74 16.26
CA MET A 477 -24.81 4.01 15.18
C MET A 477 -24.81 2.49 15.43
N SER A 478 -24.93 1.71 14.37
CA SER A 478 -24.61 0.28 14.42
C SER A 478 -23.11 0.06 14.65
N ALA A 479 -22.73 -1.13 15.13
CA ALA A 479 -21.32 -1.47 15.33
C ALA A 479 -20.49 -1.30 14.05
N LEU A 480 -21.04 -1.63 12.88
CA LEU A 480 -20.36 -1.44 11.61
C LEU A 480 -20.13 0.05 11.28
N GLU A 481 -21.14 0.90 11.47
CA GLU A 481 -21.00 2.35 11.26
C GLU A 481 -19.97 2.97 12.21
N MET A 482 -19.92 2.51 13.48
CA MET A 482 -18.90 2.92 14.44
C MET A 482 -17.49 2.57 13.95
N VAL A 483 -17.30 1.34 13.47
CA VAL A 483 -16.02 0.88 12.91
C VAL A 483 -15.64 1.70 11.67
N GLN A 484 -16.58 1.94 10.76
CA GLN A 484 -16.35 2.75 9.56
C GLN A 484 -15.92 4.18 9.92
N LEU A 485 -16.60 4.82 10.88
CA LEU A 485 -16.23 6.15 11.36
C LEU A 485 -14.82 6.15 11.96
N GLN A 486 -14.55 5.20 12.86
CA GLN A 486 -13.24 5.13 13.52
C GLN A 486 -12.11 4.78 12.55
N THR A 487 -12.38 4.00 11.51
CA THR A 487 -11.42 3.74 10.43
C THR A 487 -11.07 5.03 9.67
N ARG A 488 -12.04 5.86 9.35
CA ARG A 488 -11.83 7.14 8.67
C ARG A 488 -11.03 8.11 9.53
N ILE A 489 -11.28 8.16 10.84
CA ILE A 489 -10.54 9.02 11.77
C ILE A 489 -9.10 8.50 11.94
N GLU A 490 -8.93 7.23 12.28
CA GLU A 490 -7.63 6.64 12.58
C GLU A 490 -6.70 6.64 11.36
N MET A 491 -7.23 6.22 10.21
CA MET A 491 -6.46 6.05 8.98
C MET A 491 -6.51 7.29 8.07
N TRP A 492 -6.93 8.44 8.60
CA TRP A 492 -6.98 9.67 7.82
C TRP A 492 -5.63 9.95 7.14
N GLY A 493 -5.68 10.17 5.83
CA GLY A 493 -4.51 10.49 5.04
C GLY A 493 -3.54 9.34 4.81
N GLU A 494 -3.79 8.14 5.34
CA GLU A 494 -2.87 7.01 5.18
C GLU A 494 -3.24 6.14 3.97
N LYS A 495 -2.27 5.94 3.10
CA LYS A 495 -2.27 5.03 1.92
C LYS A 495 -3.52 5.05 1.04
N GLY A 496 -4.33 6.11 1.11
CA GLY A 496 -5.58 6.21 0.36
C GLY A 496 -6.63 5.17 0.76
N LEU A 497 -6.54 4.64 1.97
CA LEU A 497 -7.39 3.56 2.48
C LEU A 497 -8.88 3.93 2.44
N GLU A 498 -9.21 5.21 2.63
CA GLU A 498 -10.58 5.71 2.53
C GLU A 498 -11.22 5.35 1.18
N TRP A 499 -10.52 5.59 0.05
CA TRP A 499 -11.05 5.28 -1.28
C TRP A 499 -11.42 3.81 -1.43
N TYR A 500 -10.50 2.91 -1.07
CA TYR A 500 -10.72 1.47 -1.18
C TYR A 500 -11.84 0.98 -0.25
N ASN A 501 -11.92 1.53 0.96
CA ASN A 501 -12.94 1.19 1.92
C ASN A 501 -14.31 1.75 1.51
N ASN A 502 -14.39 3.01 1.06
CA ASN A 502 -15.62 3.63 0.59
C ASN A 502 -16.23 2.85 -0.56
N ARG A 503 -15.39 2.36 -1.51
CA ARG A 503 -15.85 1.54 -2.62
C ARG A 503 -16.56 0.27 -2.13
N ARG A 504 -15.95 -0.49 -1.20
CA ARG A 504 -16.54 -1.73 -0.69
C ARG A 504 -17.65 -1.53 0.33
N TRP A 505 -17.67 -0.37 1.01
CA TRP A 505 -18.78 0.00 1.91
C TRP A 505 -19.95 0.64 1.17
N ASN A 506 -19.85 0.79 -0.15
CA ASN A 506 -20.83 1.47 -0.98
C ASN A 506 -21.06 2.94 -0.57
N ILE A 507 -19.99 3.64 -0.22
CA ILE A 507 -19.99 5.05 0.15
C ILE A 507 -19.45 5.87 -1.04
N ALA A 508 -20.29 6.68 -1.65
CA ALA A 508 -19.90 7.56 -2.74
C ALA A 508 -19.02 8.72 -2.25
N VAL A 509 -18.20 9.26 -3.13
CA VAL A 509 -17.60 10.57 -2.88
C VAL A 509 -18.69 11.61 -2.96
N ASN A 510 -18.86 12.37 -1.89
CA ASN A 510 -19.81 13.48 -1.81
C ASN A 510 -19.25 14.58 -0.89
N ARG A 511 -18.80 15.67 -1.49
CA ARG A 511 -18.19 16.80 -0.80
C ARG A 511 -19.18 17.92 -0.49
N ALA A 512 -20.46 17.75 -0.84
CA ALA A 512 -21.49 18.76 -0.58
C ALA A 512 -21.58 19.10 0.92
N GLY A 513 -21.60 20.39 1.22
CA GLY A 513 -21.64 20.89 2.60
C GLY A 513 -20.30 20.97 3.31
N SER A 514 -19.19 20.55 2.69
CA SER A 514 -17.86 20.80 3.22
C SER A 514 -17.44 22.26 3.05
N THR A 515 -16.78 22.80 4.06
CA THR A 515 -16.13 24.12 4.02
C THR A 515 -14.62 24.03 3.78
N ALA A 516 -14.07 22.83 3.86
CA ALA A 516 -12.65 22.58 3.71
C ALA A 516 -12.23 22.23 2.27
N HIS A 517 -13.13 21.64 1.50
CA HIS A 517 -12.83 21.27 0.11
C HIS A 517 -12.84 22.47 -0.83
N TRP A 518 -11.85 22.53 -1.72
CA TRP A 518 -11.79 23.52 -2.80
C TRP A 518 -12.97 23.40 -3.78
N THR A 519 -13.37 22.15 -4.08
CA THR A 519 -14.51 21.86 -4.97
C THR A 519 -15.60 21.10 -4.23
N PRO A 520 -16.44 21.78 -3.43
CA PRO A 520 -17.46 21.11 -2.60
C PRO A 520 -18.61 20.53 -3.43
N SER A 521 -18.73 20.87 -4.71
CA SER A 521 -19.78 20.34 -5.61
C SER A 521 -19.48 18.92 -6.14
N ILE A 522 -18.30 18.39 -5.92
CA ILE A 522 -17.92 17.08 -6.45
C ILE A 522 -18.75 15.98 -5.77
N THR A 523 -19.39 15.20 -6.63
CA THR A 523 -20.02 13.92 -6.32
C THR A 523 -19.51 12.85 -7.27
N TYR A 524 -19.18 11.66 -6.76
CA TYR A 524 -18.65 10.58 -7.59
C TYR A 524 -19.22 9.24 -7.14
N PRO A 525 -19.95 8.51 -7.99
CA PRO A 525 -20.66 7.30 -7.59
C PRO A 525 -19.69 6.12 -7.42
N VAL A 526 -20.04 5.20 -6.52
CA VAL A 526 -19.24 4.00 -6.23
C VAL A 526 -19.02 3.14 -7.48
N SER A 527 -20.00 3.07 -8.38
CA SER A 527 -19.89 2.32 -9.63
C SER A 527 -18.71 2.75 -10.52
N LYS A 528 -18.22 3.98 -10.35
CA LYS A 528 -17.07 4.51 -11.08
C LYS A 528 -15.77 4.53 -10.30
N MET A 529 -15.71 3.92 -9.11
CA MET A 529 -14.51 3.92 -8.26
C MET A 529 -13.51 2.81 -8.60
N THR A 530 -13.82 1.94 -9.57
CA THR A 530 -12.94 0.88 -10.04
C THR A 530 -12.26 1.32 -11.33
N LEU A 531 -10.94 1.18 -11.41
CA LEU A 531 -10.19 1.52 -12.62
C LEU A 531 -10.58 0.62 -13.79
N GLN A 532 -10.57 1.19 -14.99
CA GLN A 532 -10.63 0.43 -16.22
C GLN A 532 -9.31 -0.33 -16.46
N ILE A 533 -9.40 -1.55 -16.98
CA ILE A 533 -8.22 -2.27 -17.46
C ILE A 533 -7.56 -1.43 -18.55
N PRO A 534 -6.23 -1.22 -18.50
CA PRO A 534 -5.55 -0.41 -19.52
C PRO A 534 -5.81 -0.91 -20.94
N ALA A 535 -6.03 0.01 -21.85
CA ALA A 535 -6.33 -0.32 -23.24
C ALA A 535 -5.20 -1.10 -23.93
N GLU A 536 -3.95 -0.82 -23.55
CA GLU A 536 -2.77 -1.54 -24.03
C GLU A 536 -2.81 -3.02 -23.66
N GLU A 537 -3.25 -3.35 -22.44
CA GLU A 537 -3.38 -4.73 -21.97
C GLU A 537 -4.45 -5.48 -22.75
N LEU A 538 -5.62 -4.88 -22.90
CA LEU A 538 -6.71 -5.48 -23.69
C LEU A 538 -6.32 -5.67 -25.15
N GLY A 539 -5.51 -4.76 -25.70
CA GLY A 539 -4.99 -4.88 -27.07
C GLY A 539 -3.94 -5.97 -27.23
N ALA A 540 -3.13 -6.20 -26.20
CA ALA A 540 -2.06 -7.20 -26.20
C ALA A 540 -2.58 -8.62 -25.87
N SER A 541 -3.69 -8.74 -25.15
CA SER A 541 -4.23 -9.99 -24.61
C SER A 541 -5.68 -10.24 -25.09
N PRO A 542 -5.89 -10.74 -26.31
CA PRO A 542 -7.23 -10.93 -26.90
C PRO A 542 -8.18 -11.80 -26.08
N ASN A 543 -7.63 -12.77 -25.31
CA ASN A 543 -8.41 -13.67 -24.46
C ASN A 543 -8.66 -13.12 -23.05
N PHE A 544 -8.18 -11.92 -22.74
CA PHE A 544 -8.28 -11.34 -21.41
C PHE A 544 -9.72 -11.33 -20.87
N GLY A 545 -10.69 -10.98 -21.69
CA GLY A 545 -12.10 -10.95 -21.33
C GLY A 545 -12.66 -9.53 -21.21
N PRO A 546 -13.81 -9.36 -20.53
CA PRO A 546 -14.52 -8.09 -20.54
C PRO A 546 -13.78 -7.00 -19.76
N GLN A 547 -13.95 -5.76 -20.21
CA GLN A 547 -13.62 -4.55 -19.48
C GLN A 547 -14.48 -4.44 -18.20
N ASN A 548 -14.03 -3.67 -17.23
CA ASN A 548 -14.82 -3.33 -16.06
C ASN A 548 -16.05 -2.50 -16.45
N PRO A 549 -17.23 -2.72 -15.86
CA PRO A 549 -18.38 -1.88 -16.07
C PRO A 549 -18.10 -0.44 -15.58
N MET A 550 -18.70 0.56 -16.27
CA MET A 550 -18.66 1.98 -15.89
C MET A 550 -20.01 2.47 -15.43
#